data_f84fc9e71d115368da24328fafe37479
#
_entry.id   f84fc9e71d115368da24328fafe37479
#
_cell.length_a   1.000
_cell.length_b   1.000
_cell.length_c   1.000
_cell.angle_alpha   90.00
_cell.angle_beta   90.00
_cell.angle_gamma   90.00
#
_symmetry.space_group_name_H-M   'P 1'
#
loop_
_entity.id
_entity.type
_entity.pdbx_description
1 polymer ?
#
loop_
_entity_poly.entity_id
_entity_poly.type
_entity_poly.pdbx_seq_one_letter_code
_entity_poly.pdbx_strand_id
1 'polypeptide(L)'
;MRRWIRHGDWYPDTKLRLFRKARGRCCGIEPHERIEVQGEVRHLSAPLFHYTYDDIADQIGTMNRLSSISARNERLQSRSPLFLLWGMLMHPPFRFFRCYFVKLGFLDGVAGLVIARSAAFSTFLKYAKLWEARLERRFRSAAPGDSAT
;
A
#
# COMPACT_ATOMS: atom_id res chain seq x y z
N MET A 1 7.68 -3.76 -17.14
CA MET A 1 8.73 -4.82 -17.23
C MET A 1 8.05 -6.13 -17.61
N ARG A 2 8.33 -6.68 -18.79
CA ARG A 2 7.69 -7.94 -19.27
C ARG A 2 8.42 -9.18 -18.72
N ARG A 3 8.47 -9.33 -17.40
CA ARG A 3 9.09 -10.46 -16.73
C ARG A 3 8.20 -10.97 -15.62
N TRP A 4 8.12 -12.27 -15.43
CA TRP A 4 7.44 -12.88 -14.30
C TRP A 4 8.25 -12.66 -13.02
N ILE A 5 7.63 -12.03 -12.03
CA ILE A 5 8.18 -11.82 -10.70
C ILE A 5 7.78 -13.01 -9.82
N ARG A 6 8.76 -13.63 -9.20
CA ARG A 6 8.58 -14.82 -8.37
C ARG A 6 8.97 -14.63 -6.90
N HIS A 7 9.44 -13.44 -6.54
CA HIS A 7 9.91 -13.15 -5.19
C HIS A 7 9.46 -11.75 -4.75
N GLY A 8 9.83 -11.38 -3.53
CA GLY A 8 9.48 -10.09 -2.99
C GLY A 8 8.04 -10.02 -2.48
N ASP A 9 7.48 -8.81 -2.44
CA ASP A 9 6.13 -8.58 -1.92
C ASP A 9 5.01 -8.90 -2.92
N TRP A 10 5.34 -9.22 -4.17
CA TRP A 10 4.38 -9.49 -5.21
C TRP A 10 4.06 -10.99 -5.37
N TYR A 11 4.87 -11.85 -4.78
CA TYR A 11 4.67 -13.28 -4.86
C TYR A 11 5.10 -13.99 -3.56
N PRO A 12 4.37 -15.02 -3.11
CA PRO A 12 3.04 -15.40 -3.57
C PRO A 12 1.95 -14.42 -3.10
N ASP A 13 1.00 -14.07 -3.99
CA ASP A 13 -0.16 -13.24 -3.64
C ASP A 13 -1.44 -14.09 -3.75
N THR A 14 -1.76 -14.78 -2.67
CA THR A 14 -2.92 -15.66 -2.60
C THR A 14 -4.17 -14.86 -2.28
N LYS A 15 -5.13 -14.86 -3.19
CA LYS A 15 -6.40 -14.15 -3.04
C LYS A 15 -7.58 -15.02 -3.40
N LEU A 16 -8.67 -14.85 -2.69
CA LEU A 16 -9.94 -15.48 -3.03
C LEU A 16 -10.46 -14.89 -4.34
N ARG A 17 -10.62 -15.73 -5.36
CA ARG A 17 -11.03 -15.29 -6.71
C ARG A 17 -12.33 -15.93 -7.18
N LEU A 18 -12.61 -17.15 -6.74
CA LEU A 18 -13.78 -17.90 -7.16
C LEU A 18 -14.63 -18.27 -5.95
N PHE A 19 -15.88 -17.85 -5.94
CA PHE A 19 -16.82 -18.15 -4.87
C PHE A 19 -18.26 -18.07 -5.37
N ARG A 20 -19.18 -18.73 -4.69
CA ARG A 20 -20.62 -18.62 -4.97
C ARG A 20 -21.11 -17.26 -4.49
N LYS A 21 -21.75 -16.47 -5.36
CA LYS A 21 -22.25 -15.11 -5.07
C LYS A 21 -23.10 -15.08 -3.78
N ALA A 22 -23.95 -16.08 -3.56
CA ALA A 22 -24.81 -16.17 -2.37
C ALA A 22 -24.05 -16.43 -1.05
N ARG A 23 -22.76 -16.80 -1.10
CA ARG A 23 -21.95 -17.14 0.09
C ARG A 23 -20.78 -16.20 0.31
N GLY A 24 -20.59 -15.21 -0.54
CA GLY A 24 -19.49 -14.25 -0.44
C GLY A 24 -19.98 -12.82 -0.35
N ARG A 25 -19.25 -12.02 0.40
CA ARG A 25 -19.48 -10.56 0.47
C ARG A 25 -18.15 -9.82 0.38
N CYS A 26 -18.18 -8.67 -0.25
CA CYS A 26 -17.06 -7.76 -0.22
C CYS A 26 -17.07 -6.98 1.09
N CYS A 27 -15.96 -7.00 1.80
CA CYS A 27 -15.77 -6.33 3.08
C CYS A 27 -14.48 -5.52 3.07
N GLY A 28 -14.41 -4.49 3.90
CA GLY A 28 -13.23 -3.64 4.04
C GLY A 28 -13.44 -2.26 3.44
N ILE A 29 -12.42 -1.42 3.60
CA ILE A 29 -12.39 -0.05 3.10
C ILE A 29 -11.21 0.05 2.12
N GLU A 30 -11.40 0.72 1.00
CA GLU A 30 -10.34 0.99 0.03
C GLU A 30 -9.06 1.50 0.74
N PRO A 31 -7.88 1.01 0.44
CA PRO A 31 -7.51 0.02 -0.59
C PRO A 31 -7.41 -1.43 -0.08
N HIS A 32 -8.00 -1.76 1.06
CA HIS A 32 -7.90 -3.06 1.73
C HIS A 32 -9.21 -3.86 1.66
N GLU A 33 -9.89 -3.79 0.53
CA GLU A 33 -11.05 -4.62 0.26
C GLU A 33 -10.67 -6.09 0.24
N ARG A 34 -11.50 -6.90 0.89
CA ARG A 34 -11.35 -8.35 0.92
C ARG A 34 -12.70 -9.02 0.70
N ILE A 35 -12.66 -10.22 0.14
CA ILE A 35 -13.82 -11.05 -0.01
C ILE A 35 -13.87 -12.02 1.17
N GLU A 36 -14.96 -11.99 1.91
CA GLU A 36 -15.25 -12.97 2.96
C GLU A 36 -16.27 -13.96 2.44
N VAL A 37 -16.03 -15.26 2.66
CA VAL A 37 -16.94 -16.33 2.26
C VAL A 37 -17.29 -17.21 3.45
N GLN A 38 -18.50 -17.75 3.41
CA GLN A 38 -18.96 -18.76 4.36
C GLN A 38 -18.71 -20.14 3.77
N GLY A 39 -17.95 -20.97 4.49
CA GLY A 39 -17.65 -22.35 4.13
C GLY A 39 -16.17 -22.63 3.92
N GLU A 40 -15.88 -23.81 3.41
CA GLU A 40 -14.51 -24.28 3.15
C GLU A 40 -13.88 -23.50 1.99
N VAL A 41 -12.64 -23.04 2.20
CA VAL A 41 -11.82 -22.40 1.18
C VAL A 41 -10.75 -23.37 0.70
N ARG A 42 -10.68 -23.60 -0.60
CA ARG A 42 -9.69 -24.48 -1.22
C ARG A 42 -8.71 -23.71 -2.07
N HIS A 43 -7.49 -24.22 -2.14
CA HIS A 43 -6.44 -23.69 -2.99
C HIS A 43 -6.54 -24.26 -4.41
N LEU A 44 -6.43 -23.37 -5.40
CA LEU A 44 -6.21 -23.77 -6.79
C LEU A 44 -4.71 -23.76 -7.06
N SER A 45 -4.19 -24.84 -7.64
CA SER A 45 -2.76 -24.99 -7.93
C SER A 45 -2.28 -24.17 -9.14
N ALA A 46 -3.20 -23.84 -10.06
CA ALA A 46 -2.86 -23.06 -11.25
C ALA A 46 -2.75 -21.57 -10.90
N PRO A 47 -1.62 -20.89 -11.22
CA PRO A 47 -1.48 -19.47 -11.01
C PRO A 47 -2.32 -18.66 -12.00
N LEU A 48 -2.89 -17.54 -11.53
CA LEU A 48 -3.46 -16.53 -12.39
C LEU A 48 -2.39 -15.50 -12.75
N PHE A 49 -2.24 -15.20 -14.03
CA PHE A 49 -1.35 -14.12 -14.46
C PHE A 49 -1.97 -12.78 -14.11
N HIS A 50 -1.21 -11.96 -13.43
CA HIS A 50 -1.60 -10.59 -13.07
C HIS A 50 -0.62 -9.58 -13.66
N TYR A 51 -1.08 -8.82 -14.62
CA TYR A 51 -0.34 -7.71 -15.20
C TYR A 51 -0.61 -6.46 -14.36
N THR A 52 0.32 -6.15 -13.45
CA THR A 52 0.09 -5.14 -12.42
C THR A 52 0.29 -3.73 -12.94
N TYR A 53 1.32 -3.50 -13.76
CA TYR A 53 1.70 -2.19 -14.31
C TYR A 53 2.25 -2.35 -15.72
N ASP A 54 1.90 -1.42 -16.60
CA ASP A 54 2.41 -1.37 -17.95
C ASP A 54 3.87 -0.87 -17.97
N ASP A 55 4.14 0.16 -17.19
CA ASP A 55 5.47 0.75 -17.05
C ASP A 55 5.73 1.32 -15.64
N ILE A 56 6.87 1.99 -15.48
CA ILE A 56 7.26 2.60 -14.19
C ILE A 56 6.41 3.84 -13.91
N ALA A 57 5.96 4.59 -14.90
CA ALA A 57 5.15 5.77 -14.71
C ALA A 57 3.76 5.38 -14.16
N ASP A 58 3.15 4.34 -14.71
CA ASP A 58 1.89 3.76 -14.21
C ASP A 58 2.05 3.25 -12.76
N GLN A 59 3.16 2.57 -12.47
CA GLN A 59 3.46 2.14 -11.10
C GLN A 59 3.54 3.32 -10.13
N ILE A 60 4.24 4.40 -10.49
CA ILE A 60 4.37 5.60 -9.66
C ILE A 60 3.02 6.29 -9.48
N GLY A 61 2.24 6.43 -10.56
CA GLY A 61 0.88 6.98 -10.51
C GLY A 61 -0.02 6.24 -9.54
N THR A 62 -0.01 4.91 -9.63
CA THR A 62 -0.78 4.06 -8.72
C THR A 62 -0.30 4.18 -7.27
N MET A 63 1.01 4.19 -7.02
CA MET A 63 1.55 4.42 -5.67
C MET A 63 1.14 5.78 -5.10
N ASN A 64 1.18 6.82 -5.93
CA ASN A 64 0.75 8.16 -5.53
C ASN A 64 -0.73 8.17 -5.12
N ARG A 65 -1.60 7.56 -5.92
CA ARG A 65 -3.03 7.42 -5.63
C ARG A 65 -3.28 6.64 -4.34
N LEU A 66 -2.71 5.44 -4.20
CA LEU A 66 -2.92 4.57 -3.04
C LEU A 66 -2.37 5.17 -1.75
N SER A 67 -1.23 5.86 -1.81
CA SER A 67 -0.68 6.56 -0.64
C SER A 67 -1.58 7.73 -0.20
N SER A 68 -2.22 8.43 -1.14
CA SER A 68 -3.20 9.48 -0.83
C SER A 68 -4.47 8.92 -0.17
N ILE A 69 -4.99 7.79 -0.66
CA ILE A 69 -6.12 7.10 -0.03
C ILE A 69 -5.74 6.68 1.41
N SER A 70 -4.57 6.08 1.58
CA SER A 70 -4.08 5.68 2.90
C SER A 70 -3.89 6.86 3.86
N ALA A 71 -3.51 8.03 3.34
CA ALA A 71 -3.33 9.24 4.13
C ALA A 71 -4.66 9.89 4.60
N ARG A 72 -5.79 9.53 4.00
CA ARG A 72 -7.13 9.96 4.44
C ARG A 72 -7.60 9.26 5.71
N ASN A 73 -6.88 8.23 6.17
CA ASN A 73 -7.26 7.49 7.37
C ASN A 73 -7.11 8.37 8.62
N GLU A 74 -8.23 8.79 9.20
CA GLU A 74 -8.28 9.70 10.35
C GLU A 74 -7.55 9.17 11.58
N ARG A 75 -7.61 7.86 11.84
CA ARG A 75 -6.89 7.23 12.96
C ARG A 75 -5.38 7.36 12.82
N LEU A 76 -4.85 7.32 11.60
CA LEU A 76 -3.43 7.53 11.35
C LEU A 76 -3.04 9.01 11.42
N GLN A 77 -3.92 9.90 10.98
CA GLN A 77 -3.70 11.35 11.05
C GLN A 77 -3.69 11.87 12.50
N SER A 78 -4.39 11.20 13.42
CA SER A 78 -4.41 11.57 14.86
C SER A 78 -3.17 11.10 15.62
N ARG A 79 -2.28 10.31 15.00
CA ARG A 79 -1.04 9.85 15.65
C ARG A 79 -0.09 11.01 15.96
N SER A 80 0.77 10.81 16.96
CA SER A 80 1.73 11.84 17.37
C SER A 80 2.70 12.22 16.23
N PRO A 81 3.23 13.47 16.20
CA PRO A 81 4.24 13.87 15.22
C PRO A 81 5.47 12.97 15.21
N LEU A 82 5.93 12.60 16.40
CA LEU A 82 7.08 11.71 16.55
C LEU A 82 6.83 10.32 15.95
N PHE A 83 5.62 9.78 16.10
CA PHE A 83 5.23 8.52 15.46
C PHE A 83 5.26 8.61 13.93
N LEU A 84 4.74 9.71 13.36
CA LEU A 84 4.75 9.90 11.91
C LEU A 84 6.17 10.08 11.38
N LEU A 85 7.01 10.87 12.07
CA LEU A 85 8.41 11.08 11.70
C LEU A 85 9.19 9.75 11.79
N TRP A 86 9.04 9.02 12.88
CA TRP A 86 9.66 7.71 13.05
C TRP A 86 9.21 6.73 11.95
N GLY A 87 7.90 6.71 11.64
CA GLY A 87 7.35 5.91 10.55
C GLY A 87 7.92 6.27 9.19
N MET A 88 8.15 7.58 8.93
CA MET A 88 8.74 8.07 7.69
C MET A 88 10.21 7.65 7.54
N LEU A 89 10.96 7.60 8.64
CA LEU A 89 12.39 7.30 8.61
C LEU A 89 12.67 5.79 8.67
N MET A 90 11.96 5.05 9.53
CA MET A 90 12.28 3.66 9.85
C MET A 90 11.52 2.64 9.00
N HIS A 91 10.25 2.89 8.67
CA HIS A 91 9.48 1.90 7.93
C HIS A 91 9.94 1.70 6.47
N PRO A 92 10.34 2.73 5.71
CA PRO A 92 10.81 2.54 4.34
C PRO A 92 12.06 1.65 4.23
N PRO A 93 13.16 1.87 4.99
CA PRO A 93 14.32 0.98 4.94
C PRO A 93 13.98 -0.44 5.40
N PHE A 94 13.15 -0.60 6.44
CA PHE A 94 12.68 -1.91 6.86
C PHE A 94 11.87 -2.61 5.76
N ARG A 95 10.98 -1.88 5.06
CA ARG A 95 10.18 -2.41 3.96
C ARG A 95 11.06 -2.84 2.80
N PHE A 96 12.08 -2.05 2.46
CA PHE A 96 13.07 -2.42 1.46
C PHE A 96 13.80 -3.70 1.84
N PHE A 97 14.37 -3.73 3.04
CA PHE A 97 15.14 -4.88 3.54
C PHE A 97 14.29 -6.16 3.51
N ARG A 98 13.07 -6.09 4.03
CA ARG A 98 12.15 -7.22 4.03
C ARG A 98 11.82 -7.71 2.62
N CYS A 99 11.49 -6.79 1.68
CA CYS A 99 11.13 -7.15 0.32
C CYS A 99 12.32 -7.73 -0.46
N TYR A 100 13.48 -7.08 -0.35
CA TYR A 100 14.65 -7.42 -1.15
C TYR A 100 15.42 -8.63 -0.61
N PHE A 101 15.68 -8.66 0.70
CA PHE A 101 16.48 -9.72 1.32
C PHE A 101 15.59 -10.84 1.91
N VAL A 102 14.67 -10.54 2.81
CA VAL A 102 13.90 -11.57 3.53
C VAL A 102 12.98 -12.33 2.58
N LYS A 103 12.35 -11.64 1.64
CA LYS A 103 11.48 -12.25 0.62
C LYS A 103 12.20 -12.56 -0.70
N LEU A 104 13.53 -12.58 -0.66
CA LEU A 104 14.39 -13.01 -1.77
C LEU A 104 14.19 -12.20 -3.07
N GLY A 105 13.72 -10.95 -2.97
CA GLY A 105 13.48 -10.09 -4.14
C GLY A 105 14.72 -9.92 -5.02
N PHE A 106 15.95 -10.05 -4.46
CA PHE A 106 17.20 -9.98 -5.21
C PHE A 106 17.33 -11.08 -6.27
N LEU A 107 16.64 -12.23 -6.11
CA LEU A 107 16.63 -13.30 -7.11
C LEU A 107 15.90 -12.90 -8.40
N ASP A 108 15.06 -11.90 -8.36
CA ASP A 108 14.44 -11.31 -9.55
C ASP A 108 15.31 -10.22 -10.20
N GLY A 109 16.57 -10.07 -9.76
CA GLY A 109 17.55 -9.15 -10.32
C GLY A 109 17.10 -7.68 -10.23
N VAL A 110 17.33 -6.92 -11.31
CA VAL A 110 16.97 -5.48 -11.35
C VAL A 110 15.48 -5.24 -11.13
N ALA A 111 14.61 -6.12 -11.63
CA ALA A 111 13.17 -5.99 -11.41
C ALA A 111 12.83 -6.09 -9.92
N GLY A 112 13.42 -7.04 -9.20
CA GLY A 112 13.24 -7.18 -7.75
C GLY A 112 13.77 -5.95 -6.97
N LEU A 113 14.87 -5.35 -7.42
CA LEU A 113 15.39 -4.12 -6.83
C LEU A 113 14.41 -2.95 -7.02
N VAL A 114 13.89 -2.77 -8.23
CA VAL A 114 12.90 -1.71 -8.53
C VAL A 114 11.65 -1.91 -7.69
N ILE A 115 11.13 -3.13 -7.58
CA ILE A 115 9.94 -3.44 -6.78
C ILE A 115 10.20 -3.14 -5.29
N ALA A 116 11.34 -3.56 -4.75
CA ALA A 116 11.67 -3.31 -3.34
C ALA A 116 11.83 -1.81 -3.03
N ARG A 117 12.46 -1.05 -3.95
CA ARG A 117 12.57 0.41 -3.84
C ARG A 117 11.21 1.09 -3.94
N SER A 118 10.38 0.68 -4.87
CA SER A 118 9.02 1.20 -5.03
C SER A 118 8.17 0.93 -3.78
N ALA A 119 8.27 -0.26 -3.19
CA ALA A 119 7.56 -0.60 -1.95
C ALA A 119 8.01 0.29 -0.77
N ALA A 120 9.31 0.53 -0.65
CA ALA A 120 9.86 1.44 0.36
C ALA A 120 9.39 2.88 0.12
N PHE A 121 9.44 3.36 -1.11
CA PHE A 121 9.01 4.71 -1.47
C PHE A 121 7.51 4.92 -1.26
N SER A 122 6.67 3.95 -1.60
CA SER A 122 5.23 3.98 -1.30
C SER A 122 4.97 4.11 0.21
N THR A 123 5.77 3.42 1.03
CA THR A 123 5.69 3.53 2.49
C THR A 123 6.10 4.93 2.98
N PHE A 124 7.16 5.49 2.42
CA PHE A 124 7.57 6.87 2.70
C PHE A 124 6.46 7.87 2.34
N LEU A 125 5.93 7.80 1.11
CA LEU A 125 4.86 8.68 0.64
C LEU A 125 3.63 8.66 1.56
N LYS A 126 3.25 7.48 2.04
CA LYS A 126 2.14 7.34 2.99
C LYS A 126 2.36 8.20 4.24
N TYR A 127 3.52 8.10 4.88
CA TYR A 127 3.82 8.86 6.10
C TYR A 127 4.04 10.34 5.83
N ALA A 128 4.65 10.69 4.69
CA ALA A 128 4.82 12.08 4.27
C ALA A 128 3.47 12.78 4.07
N LYS A 129 2.53 12.14 3.39
CA LYS A 129 1.17 12.67 3.19
C LYS A 129 0.35 12.72 4.49
N LEU A 130 0.54 11.77 5.41
CA LEU A 130 -0.06 11.85 6.74
C LEU A 130 0.46 13.05 7.53
N TRP A 131 1.75 13.33 7.40
CA TRP A 131 2.37 14.51 8.01
C TRP A 131 1.82 15.81 7.40
N GLU A 132 1.76 15.91 6.08
CA GLU A 132 1.16 17.02 5.34
C GLU A 132 -0.29 17.30 5.78
N ALA A 133 -1.15 16.28 5.75
CA ALA A 133 -2.53 16.39 6.18
C ALA A 133 -2.68 16.85 7.65
N ARG A 134 -1.76 16.45 8.53
CA ARG A 134 -1.71 16.94 9.90
C ARG A 134 -1.36 18.43 9.99
N LEU A 135 -0.39 18.88 9.20
CA LEU A 135 -0.01 20.30 9.15
C LEU A 135 -1.18 21.15 8.67
N GLU A 136 -1.84 20.76 7.58
CA GLU A 136 -3.01 21.45 7.06
C GLU A 136 -4.13 21.59 8.09
N ARG A 137 -4.42 20.54 8.86
CA ARG A 137 -5.41 20.62 9.95
C ARG A 137 -5.02 21.65 11.01
N ARG A 138 -3.74 21.67 11.40
CA ARG A 138 -3.26 22.65 12.38
C ARG A 138 -3.39 24.08 11.87
N PHE A 139 -3.07 24.32 10.60
CA PHE A 139 -3.22 25.66 10.00
C PHE A 139 -4.69 26.08 9.92
N ARG A 140 -5.59 25.17 9.55
CA ARG A 140 -7.05 25.47 9.52
C ARG A 140 -7.61 25.76 10.92
N SER A 141 -7.15 25.05 11.93
CA SER A 141 -7.62 25.27 13.31
C SER A 141 -7.00 26.54 13.96
N ALA A 142 -5.89 27.02 13.42
CA ALA A 142 -5.20 28.25 13.90
C ALA A 142 -5.61 29.49 13.10
N ALA A 143 -6.26 29.36 11.95
CA ALA A 143 -6.81 30.50 11.22
C ALA A 143 -7.94 31.14 12.05
N PRO A 144 -7.86 32.44 12.42
CA PRO A 144 -8.97 33.13 13.09
C PRO A 144 -10.17 33.05 12.19
N GLY A 145 -11.31 32.59 12.76
CA GLY A 145 -12.56 32.53 12.02
C GLY A 145 -12.83 33.87 11.37
N ASP A 146 -13.06 33.82 10.07
CA ASP A 146 -13.64 34.93 9.32
C ASP A 146 -15.05 35.12 9.91
N SER A 147 -15.12 35.90 10.97
CA SER A 147 -16.38 36.46 11.46
C SER A 147 -16.82 37.47 10.43
N ALA A 148 -17.38 36.98 9.35
CA ALA A 148 -18.06 37.79 8.36
C ALA A 148 -19.28 38.42 9.02
N THR A 149 -19.21 39.72 9.11
CA THR A 149 -20.30 40.68 9.12
C THR A 149 -21.52 40.23 8.31
#